data_dc65285c3193765f7ae9b14dc366f919
#
_entry.id   dc65285c3193765f7ae9b14dc366f919
#
_cell.length_a   1.000
_cell.length_b   1.000
_cell.length_c   1.000
_cell.angle_alpha   90.00
_cell.angle_beta   90.00
_cell.angle_gamma   90.00
#
_symmetry.space_group_name_H-M   'P 1'
#
loop_
_entity.id
_entity.type
_entity.pdbx_description
1 polymer ?
#
loop_
_entity_poly.entity_id
_entity_poly.type
_entity_poly.pdbx_seq_one_letter_code
_entity_poly.pdbx_strand_id
1 'polypeptide(L)'
;MKNLTLYTIPIRYMLIYVVLILGSGLWLFLLSQGLESSESVMHTIKNFITTPADKSLEGLIEVVTPHLFAMGTLIFVVAHFMLFSTKISQKVSLIVAMILFIFALFDIFSYFAIILGLLVSGWIKLVSMLLFVLLFILMLGMVVSSL
;
A
#
# COMPACT_ATOMS: atom_id res chain seq x y z
N MET A 1 31.54 8.77 -8.91
CA MET A 1 30.82 8.05 -7.82
C MET A 1 30.01 9.08 -7.05
N LYS A 2 28.66 9.00 -7.12
CA LYS A 2 27.79 9.88 -6.31
C LYS A 2 27.88 9.39 -4.86
N ASN A 3 28.39 10.22 -3.95
CA ASN A 3 28.46 9.91 -2.53
C ASN A 3 27.03 9.90 -1.95
N LEU A 4 26.37 8.75 -1.95
CA LEU A 4 25.09 8.53 -1.28
C LEU A 4 25.20 8.65 0.25
N THR A 5 26.42 8.69 0.78
CA THR A 5 26.71 8.74 2.23
C THR A 5 26.02 9.94 2.92
N LEU A 6 25.92 11.09 2.24
CA LEU A 6 25.23 12.27 2.77
C LEU A 6 23.71 12.08 2.90
N TYR A 7 23.12 11.21 2.07
CA TYR A 7 21.67 10.97 2.04
C TYR A 7 21.24 9.73 2.83
N THR A 8 22.18 8.95 3.37
CA THR A 8 21.87 7.72 4.10
C THR A 8 20.97 7.98 5.32
N ILE A 9 21.24 9.06 6.08
CA ILE A 9 20.44 9.41 7.24
C ILE A 9 19.02 9.84 6.85
N PRO A 10 18.81 10.81 5.96
CA PRO A 10 17.47 11.17 5.48
C PRO A 10 16.68 9.98 4.91
N ILE A 11 17.33 9.11 4.15
CA ILE A 11 16.67 7.92 3.57
C ILE A 11 16.22 6.95 4.67
N ARG A 12 17.03 6.72 5.72
CA ARG A 12 16.63 5.88 6.85
C ARG A 12 15.42 6.43 7.59
N TYR A 13 15.39 7.75 7.85
CA TYR A 13 14.22 8.39 8.46
C TYR A 13 12.99 8.25 7.59
N MET A 14 13.13 8.49 6.29
CA MET A 14 12.04 8.31 5.33
C MET A 14 11.50 6.85 5.36
N LEU A 15 12.38 5.85 5.41
CA LEU A 15 11.95 4.44 5.48
C LEU A 15 11.11 4.17 6.74
N ILE A 16 11.49 4.76 7.90
CA ILE A 16 10.70 4.66 9.13
C ILE A 16 9.32 5.28 8.92
N TYR A 17 9.24 6.49 8.34
CA TYR A 17 7.95 7.12 8.04
C TYR A 17 7.08 6.28 7.11
N VAL A 18 7.67 5.69 6.08
CA VAL A 18 6.94 4.83 5.14
C VAL A 18 6.36 3.61 5.86
N VAL A 19 7.13 2.96 6.72
CA VAL A 19 6.63 1.81 7.52
C VAL A 19 5.48 2.23 8.44
N LEU A 20 5.60 3.40 9.09
CA LEU A 20 4.53 3.94 9.93
C LEU A 20 3.26 4.26 9.12
N ILE A 21 3.39 4.83 7.93
CA ILE A 21 2.25 5.11 7.05
C ILE A 21 1.58 3.81 6.59
N LEU A 22 2.35 2.79 6.20
CA LEU A 22 1.79 1.50 5.81
C LEU A 22 1.07 0.83 6.99
N GLY A 23 1.68 0.83 8.18
CA GLY A 23 1.08 0.26 9.39
C GLY A 23 -0.21 1.00 9.80
N SER A 24 -0.20 2.34 9.78
CA SER A 24 -1.39 3.13 10.08
C SER A 24 -2.49 2.93 9.03
N GLY A 25 -2.13 2.77 7.75
CA GLY A 25 -3.08 2.47 6.69
C GLY A 25 -3.78 1.13 6.88
N LEU A 26 -3.04 0.08 7.23
CA LEU A 26 -3.61 -1.23 7.56
C LEU A 26 -4.52 -1.16 8.79
N TRP A 27 -4.09 -0.43 9.82
CA TRP A 27 -4.87 -0.24 11.04
C TRP A 27 -6.19 0.50 10.75
N LEU A 28 -6.14 1.61 10.02
CA LEU A 28 -7.32 2.35 9.60
C LEU A 28 -8.27 1.51 8.73
N PHE A 29 -7.73 0.66 7.86
CA PHE A 29 -8.55 -0.28 7.11
C PHE A 29 -9.32 -1.21 8.05
N LEU A 30 -8.67 -1.85 9.03
CA LEU A 30 -9.32 -2.73 9.99
C LEU A 30 -10.38 -1.99 10.83
N LEU A 31 -10.08 -0.78 11.28
CA LEU A 31 -11.05 0.06 12.00
C LEU A 31 -12.27 0.37 11.12
N SER A 32 -12.04 0.71 9.86
CA SER A 32 -13.12 0.98 8.90
C SER A 32 -14.01 -0.24 8.62
N GLN A 33 -13.53 -1.45 8.89
CA GLN A 33 -14.28 -2.70 8.77
C GLN A 33 -14.91 -3.16 10.11
N GLY A 34 -14.95 -2.29 11.11
CA GLY A 34 -15.63 -2.57 12.37
C GLY A 34 -14.78 -3.28 13.42
N LEU A 35 -13.45 -3.10 13.39
CA LEU A 35 -12.56 -3.71 14.40
C LEU A 35 -12.95 -3.31 15.84
N GLU A 36 -13.43 -2.07 16.04
CA GLU A 36 -13.83 -1.58 17.37
C GLU A 36 -15.06 -2.33 17.94
N SER A 37 -15.94 -2.80 17.07
CA SER A 37 -17.16 -3.53 17.45
C SER A 37 -16.97 -5.06 17.36
N SER A 38 -15.82 -5.54 16.95
CA SER A 38 -15.53 -6.96 16.77
C SER A 38 -14.68 -7.51 17.92
N GLU A 39 -14.87 -8.78 18.22
CA GLU A 39 -14.13 -9.48 19.29
C GLU A 39 -12.64 -9.69 18.96
N SER A 40 -12.29 -9.67 17.66
CA SER A 40 -10.90 -9.90 17.22
C SER A 40 -10.66 -9.46 15.77
N VAL A 41 -9.38 -9.22 15.43
CA VAL A 41 -8.93 -8.95 14.05
C VAL A 41 -9.38 -10.06 13.09
N MET A 42 -9.30 -11.33 13.52
CA MET A 42 -9.69 -12.47 12.69
C MET A 42 -11.19 -12.44 12.37
N HIS A 43 -12.01 -12.06 13.34
CA HIS A 43 -13.46 -11.92 13.16
C HIS A 43 -13.77 -10.80 12.17
N THR A 44 -13.11 -9.64 12.29
CA THR A 44 -13.23 -8.52 11.35
C THR A 44 -12.87 -8.93 9.92
N ILE A 45 -11.74 -9.64 9.73
CA ILE A 45 -11.32 -10.13 8.41
C ILE A 45 -12.34 -11.11 7.84
N LYS A 46 -12.84 -12.06 8.64
CA LYS A 46 -13.84 -13.02 8.21
C LYS A 46 -15.13 -12.32 7.78
N ASN A 47 -15.61 -11.37 8.55
CA ASN A 47 -16.79 -10.58 8.22
C ASN A 47 -16.60 -9.79 6.93
N PHE A 48 -15.44 -9.15 6.75
CA PHE A 48 -15.13 -8.44 5.52
C PHE A 48 -15.14 -9.37 4.28
N ILE A 49 -14.69 -10.62 4.43
CA ILE A 49 -14.70 -11.59 3.32
C ILE A 49 -16.13 -11.98 2.94
N THR A 50 -16.97 -12.23 3.95
CA THR A 50 -18.34 -12.77 3.74
C THR A 50 -19.37 -11.68 3.48
N THR A 51 -19.26 -10.58 4.19
CA THR A 51 -20.18 -9.44 4.15
C THR A 51 -19.40 -8.14 4.24
N PRO A 52 -18.73 -7.72 3.14
CA PRO A 52 -18.00 -6.45 3.15
C PRO A 52 -18.94 -5.30 3.50
N ALA A 53 -18.48 -4.40 4.37
CA ALA A 53 -19.29 -3.30 4.87
C ALA A 53 -19.83 -2.43 3.73
N ASP A 54 -21.16 -2.20 3.73
CA ASP A 54 -21.81 -1.31 2.79
C ASP A 54 -21.42 0.15 3.12
N LYS A 55 -20.52 0.70 2.32
CA LYS A 55 -20.21 2.13 2.34
C LYS A 55 -20.92 2.84 1.21
N SER A 56 -21.38 4.06 1.49
CA SER A 56 -21.88 4.92 0.42
C SER A 56 -20.75 5.27 -0.55
N LEU A 57 -21.08 5.53 -1.81
CA LEU A 57 -20.09 5.95 -2.82
C LEU A 57 -19.35 7.22 -2.37
N GLU A 58 -20.05 8.15 -1.72
CA GLU A 58 -19.49 9.38 -1.16
C GLU A 58 -18.43 9.07 -0.08
N GLY A 59 -18.76 8.24 0.91
CA GLY A 59 -17.82 7.82 1.95
C GLY A 59 -16.63 7.03 1.41
N LEU A 60 -16.80 6.32 0.26
CA LEU A 60 -15.68 5.69 -0.42
C LEU A 60 -14.75 6.72 -1.05
N ILE A 61 -15.28 7.70 -1.78
CA ILE A 61 -14.48 8.74 -2.45
C ILE A 61 -13.70 9.56 -1.41
N GLU A 62 -14.31 9.88 -0.28
CA GLU A 62 -13.67 10.60 0.82
C GLU A 62 -12.42 9.88 1.35
N VAL A 63 -12.47 8.57 1.47
CA VAL A 63 -11.33 7.76 1.92
C VAL A 63 -10.33 7.50 0.80
N VAL A 64 -10.81 7.19 -0.40
CA VAL A 64 -9.97 6.79 -1.53
C VAL A 64 -9.11 7.93 -2.05
N THR A 65 -9.64 9.15 -2.11
CA THR A 65 -8.90 10.29 -2.68
C THR A 65 -7.57 10.58 -1.95
N PRO A 66 -7.53 10.78 -0.63
CA PRO A 66 -6.28 10.97 0.08
C PRO A 66 -5.39 9.72 0.05
N HIS A 67 -6.00 8.53 0.04
CA HIS A 67 -5.26 7.28 0.00
C HIS A 67 -4.53 7.09 -1.33
N LEU A 68 -5.20 7.38 -2.45
CA LEU A 68 -4.60 7.32 -3.79
C LEU A 68 -3.42 8.28 -3.92
N PHE A 69 -3.57 9.51 -3.41
CA PHE A 69 -2.49 10.49 -3.39
C PHE A 69 -1.31 10.00 -2.53
N ALA A 70 -1.58 9.51 -1.32
CA ALA A 70 -0.54 9.02 -0.41
C ALA A 70 0.21 7.82 -1.00
N MET A 71 -0.51 6.81 -1.52
CA MET A 71 0.10 5.63 -2.14
C MET A 71 0.94 6.00 -3.37
N GLY A 72 0.39 6.83 -4.26
CA GLY A 72 1.09 7.30 -5.46
C GLY A 72 2.38 8.04 -5.12
N THR A 73 2.30 8.96 -4.16
CA THR A 73 3.46 9.73 -3.69
C THR A 73 4.51 8.83 -3.05
N LEU A 74 4.11 7.89 -2.19
CA LEU A 74 5.03 6.95 -1.55
C LEU A 74 5.76 6.07 -2.56
N ILE A 75 5.03 5.48 -3.53
CA ILE A 75 5.63 4.67 -4.58
C ILE A 75 6.63 5.51 -5.37
N PHE A 76 6.23 6.72 -5.78
CA PHE A 76 7.09 7.61 -6.55
C PHE A 76 8.37 7.96 -5.79
N VAL A 77 8.27 8.37 -4.53
CA VAL A 77 9.42 8.76 -3.70
C VAL A 77 10.37 7.58 -3.49
N VAL A 78 9.86 6.41 -3.10
CA VAL A 78 10.70 5.23 -2.86
C VAL A 78 11.33 4.73 -4.16
N ALA A 79 10.58 4.70 -5.26
CA ALA A 79 11.11 4.35 -6.58
C ALA A 79 12.21 5.32 -7.02
N HIS A 80 12.05 6.61 -6.73
CA HIS A 80 13.05 7.62 -7.05
C HIS A 80 14.39 7.34 -6.34
N PHE A 81 14.36 6.90 -5.08
CA PHE A 81 15.59 6.50 -4.37
C PHE A 81 16.27 5.28 -5.00
N MET A 82 15.49 4.34 -5.54
CA MET A 82 16.07 3.18 -6.25
C MET A 82 16.84 3.58 -7.51
N LEU A 83 16.48 4.67 -8.19
CA LEU A 83 17.21 5.16 -9.36
C LEU A 83 18.64 5.62 -9.05
N PHE A 84 18.92 5.98 -7.80
CA PHE A 84 20.25 6.35 -7.34
C PHE A 84 21.09 5.16 -6.86
N SER A 85 20.49 3.98 -6.74
CA SER A 85 21.19 2.76 -6.36
C SER A 85 22.22 2.37 -7.42
N THR A 86 23.41 2.00 -6.97
CA THR A 86 24.45 1.43 -7.83
C THR A 86 24.36 -0.09 -7.92
N LYS A 87 23.62 -0.72 -7.00
CA LYS A 87 23.49 -2.18 -6.90
C LYS A 87 22.28 -2.73 -7.68
N ILE A 88 21.29 -1.89 -7.94
CA ILE A 88 20.04 -2.29 -8.60
C ILE A 88 19.98 -1.62 -9.98
N SER A 89 19.68 -2.41 -11.01
CA SER A 89 19.56 -1.85 -12.35
C SER A 89 18.32 -0.96 -12.47
N GLN A 90 18.44 0.12 -13.23
CA GLN A 90 17.33 1.05 -13.47
C GLN A 90 16.09 0.37 -14.07
N LYS A 91 16.29 -0.67 -14.91
CA LYS A 91 15.19 -1.45 -15.48
C LYS A 91 14.40 -2.19 -14.41
N VAL A 92 15.09 -2.81 -13.44
CA VAL A 92 14.43 -3.51 -12.32
C VAL A 92 13.69 -2.52 -11.44
N SER A 93 14.29 -1.37 -11.12
CA SER A 93 13.64 -0.30 -10.36
C SER A 93 12.34 0.17 -11.02
N LEU A 94 12.39 0.41 -12.34
CA LEU A 94 11.22 0.84 -13.10
C LEU A 94 10.12 -0.23 -13.12
N ILE A 95 10.48 -1.49 -13.38
CA ILE A 95 9.51 -2.60 -13.41
C ILE A 95 8.81 -2.75 -12.06
N VAL A 96 9.56 -2.74 -10.96
CA VAL A 96 9.01 -2.87 -9.62
C VAL A 96 8.07 -1.71 -9.30
N ALA A 97 8.46 -0.48 -9.62
CA ALA A 97 7.62 0.70 -9.43
C ALA A 97 6.31 0.62 -10.24
N MET A 98 6.39 0.21 -11.52
CA MET A 98 5.21 0.06 -12.38
C MET A 98 4.26 -1.03 -11.87
N ILE A 99 4.80 -2.16 -11.44
CA ILE A 99 4.01 -3.24 -10.83
C ILE A 99 3.29 -2.72 -9.57
N LEU A 100 3.99 -1.98 -8.70
CA LEU A 100 3.39 -1.39 -7.51
C LEU A 100 2.26 -0.41 -7.83
N PHE A 101 2.43 0.47 -8.84
CA PHE A 101 1.35 1.36 -9.28
C PHE A 101 0.13 0.57 -9.76
N ILE A 102 0.34 -0.49 -10.54
CA ILE A 102 -0.75 -1.35 -11.02
C ILE A 102 -1.48 -2.00 -9.83
N PHE A 103 -0.75 -2.57 -8.87
CA PHE A 103 -1.38 -3.17 -7.69
C PHE A 103 -2.07 -2.15 -6.78
N ALA A 104 -1.51 -0.94 -6.63
CA ALA A 104 -2.15 0.15 -5.90
C ALA A 104 -3.50 0.54 -6.53
N LEU A 105 -3.55 0.71 -7.85
CA LEU A 105 -4.78 0.99 -8.57
C LEU A 105 -5.77 -0.18 -8.46
N PHE A 106 -5.29 -1.41 -8.66
CA PHE A 106 -6.13 -2.60 -8.56
C PHE A 106 -6.73 -2.76 -7.16
N ASP A 107 -5.96 -2.46 -6.11
CA ASP A 107 -6.43 -2.47 -4.73
C ASP A 107 -7.57 -1.49 -4.52
N ILE A 108 -7.45 -0.27 -5.03
CA ILE A 108 -8.49 0.75 -4.94
C ILE A 108 -9.73 0.36 -5.76
N PHE A 109 -9.56 -0.03 -7.02
CA PHE A 109 -10.67 -0.38 -7.90
C PHE A 109 -11.41 -1.64 -7.45
N SER A 110 -10.75 -2.59 -6.77
CA SER A 110 -11.42 -3.76 -6.20
C SER A 110 -12.49 -3.37 -5.18
N TYR A 111 -12.27 -2.31 -4.41
CA TYR A 111 -13.25 -1.82 -3.44
C TYR A 111 -14.42 -1.11 -4.12
N PHE A 112 -14.17 -0.32 -5.18
CA PHE A 112 -15.24 0.22 -6.02
C PHE A 112 -16.11 -0.89 -6.62
N ALA A 113 -15.47 -1.96 -7.10
CA ALA A 113 -16.20 -3.10 -7.66
C ALA A 113 -17.10 -3.81 -6.63
N ILE A 114 -16.70 -3.85 -5.35
CA ILE A 114 -17.55 -4.35 -4.26
C ILE A 114 -18.77 -3.44 -4.08
N ILE A 115 -18.57 -2.14 -3.98
CA ILE A 115 -19.68 -1.17 -3.77
C ILE A 115 -20.64 -1.12 -4.95
N LEU A 116 -20.14 -1.29 -6.18
CA LEU A 116 -20.98 -1.37 -7.38
C LEU A 116 -21.70 -2.72 -7.53
N GLY A 117 -21.50 -3.65 -6.59
CA GLY A 117 -22.13 -4.97 -6.65
C GLY A 117 -21.54 -5.91 -7.71
N LEU A 118 -20.41 -5.55 -8.33
CA LEU A 118 -19.69 -6.38 -9.30
C LEU A 118 -18.96 -7.54 -8.62
N LEU A 119 -18.60 -7.38 -7.35
CA LEU A 119 -17.93 -8.37 -6.52
C LEU A 119 -18.71 -8.55 -5.22
N VAL A 120 -19.05 -9.80 -4.89
CA VAL A 120 -19.83 -10.14 -3.69
C VAL A 120 -18.95 -10.42 -2.48
N SER A 121 -17.65 -10.66 -2.68
CA SER A 121 -16.74 -11.09 -1.62
C SER A 121 -15.54 -10.14 -1.48
N GLY A 122 -15.13 -9.89 -0.24
CA GLY A 122 -13.95 -9.09 0.10
C GLY A 122 -12.60 -9.75 -0.18
N TRP A 123 -12.57 -11.02 -0.61
CA TRP A 123 -11.32 -11.75 -0.88
C TRP A 123 -10.39 -11.03 -1.85
N ILE A 124 -10.92 -10.54 -2.97
CA ILE A 124 -10.12 -9.88 -4.01
C ILE A 124 -9.43 -8.65 -3.43
N LYS A 125 -10.16 -7.87 -2.63
CA LYS A 125 -9.60 -6.69 -1.94
C LYS A 125 -8.52 -7.08 -0.95
N LEU A 126 -8.71 -8.11 -0.14
CA LEU A 126 -7.70 -8.57 0.82
C LEU A 126 -6.44 -9.08 0.13
N VAL A 127 -6.59 -9.87 -0.93
CA VAL A 127 -5.44 -10.40 -1.68
C VAL A 127 -4.68 -9.27 -2.37
N SER A 128 -5.37 -8.31 -3.00
CA SER A 128 -4.72 -7.16 -3.64
C SER A 128 -3.95 -6.31 -2.63
N MET A 129 -4.55 -6.03 -1.47
CA MET A 129 -3.92 -5.28 -0.39
C MET A 129 -2.68 -6.01 0.15
N LEU A 130 -2.78 -7.32 0.39
CA LEU A 130 -1.66 -8.11 0.86
C LEU A 130 -0.51 -8.12 -0.15
N LEU A 131 -0.81 -8.34 -1.43
CA LEU A 131 0.18 -8.31 -2.50
C LEU A 131 0.83 -6.94 -2.62
N PHE A 132 0.05 -5.86 -2.55
CA PHE A 132 0.59 -4.50 -2.56
C PHE A 132 1.58 -4.29 -1.40
N VAL A 133 1.20 -4.64 -0.16
CA VAL A 133 2.06 -4.48 1.02
C VAL A 133 3.33 -5.31 0.90
N LEU A 134 3.24 -6.57 0.46
CA LEU A 134 4.40 -7.44 0.26
C LEU A 134 5.36 -6.89 -0.80
N LEU A 135 4.84 -6.45 -1.94
CA LEU A 135 5.64 -5.83 -3.00
C LEU A 135 6.29 -4.53 -2.52
N PHE A 136 5.56 -3.74 -1.73
CA PHE A 136 6.10 -2.50 -1.18
C PHE A 136 7.23 -2.76 -0.18
N ILE A 137 7.08 -3.74 0.72
CA ILE A 137 8.14 -4.18 1.64
C ILE A 137 9.36 -4.67 0.86
N LEU A 138 9.14 -5.42 -0.22
CA LEU A 138 10.23 -5.86 -1.11
C LEU A 138 10.96 -4.65 -1.70
N MET A 139 10.24 -3.65 -2.20
CA MET A 139 10.84 -2.43 -2.72
C MET A 139 11.64 -1.68 -1.64
N LEU A 140 11.12 -1.58 -0.41
CA LEU A 140 11.86 -1.00 0.72
C LEU A 140 13.13 -1.79 1.03
N GLY A 141 13.07 -3.13 1.03
CA GLY A 141 14.22 -4.00 1.19
C GLY A 141 15.30 -3.76 0.14
N MET A 142 14.88 -3.56 -1.12
CA MET A 142 15.80 -3.20 -2.21
C MET A 142 16.47 -1.84 -1.95
N VAL A 143 15.75 -0.84 -1.47
CA VAL A 143 16.33 0.47 -1.10
C VAL A 143 17.34 0.29 0.04
N VAL A 144 16.98 -0.42 1.11
CA VAL A 144 17.87 -0.68 2.25
C VAL A 144 19.15 -1.40 1.81
N SER A 145 19.03 -2.42 0.94
CA SER A 145 20.19 -3.17 0.44
C SER A 145 21.12 -2.33 -0.44
N SER A 146 20.63 -1.19 -0.93
CA SER A 146 21.38 -0.27 -1.80
C SER A 146 22.10 0.85 -1.02
N LEU A 147 21.74 1.03 0.26
CA LEU A 147 22.44 1.96 1.16
C LEU A 147 23.78 1.40 1.63
#